data_db6a3c5e5232adfde6f52980e5cdb11f
#
_entry.id   db6a3c5e5232adfde6f52980e5cdb11f
#
_cell.length_a   1.000
_cell.length_b   1.000
_cell.length_c   1.000
_cell.angle_alpha   90.00
_cell.angle_beta   90.00
_cell.angle_gamma   90.00
#
_symmetry.space_group_name_H-M   'P 1'
#
loop_
_entity.id
_entity.type
_entity.pdbx_description
1 polymer ?
#
loop_
_entity_poly.entity_id
_entity_poly.type
_entity_poly.pdbx_seq_one_letter_code
_entity_poly.pdbx_strand_id
1 'polypeptide(L)'
;MKSYTQYLTFNTPQRVAFINITPQVEEAVRKSGVREGLCLVNAMHITASVFINDDEEGLHEDYRRWLEQLAPFDPSPQRYQHNRTGEDNADAHLKRQIMGREVVVAITEGRLDFGPWEQIFYGEFDGRRPKRVLIKIIGE
;
A
#
# COMPACT_ATOMS: atom_id res chain seq x y z
N MET A 1 27.09 4.74 5.77
CA MET A 1 25.68 4.40 5.49
C MET A 1 24.77 5.58 5.78
N LYS A 2 23.82 5.83 4.90
CA LYS A 2 22.78 6.84 5.10
C LYS A 2 21.47 6.17 5.46
N SER A 3 20.61 6.87 6.18
CA SER A 3 19.23 6.45 6.37
C SER A 3 18.30 7.66 6.25
N TYR A 4 17.09 7.43 5.74
CA TYR A 4 16.11 8.46 5.54
C TYR A 4 14.72 7.91 5.81
N THR A 5 13.91 8.67 6.53
CA THR A 5 12.56 8.25 6.88
C THR A 5 11.58 9.34 6.47
N GLN A 6 10.52 8.95 5.80
CA GLN A 6 9.42 9.84 5.46
C GLN A 6 8.10 9.11 5.67
N TYR A 7 7.09 9.86 6.12
CA TYR A 7 5.73 9.35 6.27
C TYR A 7 4.81 10.04 5.28
N LEU A 8 3.93 9.26 4.66
CA LEU A 8 2.80 9.78 3.91
C LEU A 8 1.54 9.52 4.70
N THR A 9 0.55 10.41 4.59
CA THR A 9 -0.74 10.23 5.25
C THR A 9 -1.83 10.25 4.20
N PHE A 10 -2.74 9.28 4.27
CA PHE A 10 -3.88 9.17 3.37
C PHE A 10 -5.17 9.15 4.16
N ASN A 11 -6.15 9.92 3.69
CA ASN A 11 -7.50 9.92 4.22
C ASN A 11 -8.44 9.88 3.03
N THR A 12 -8.82 8.67 2.61
CA THR A 12 -9.57 8.49 1.39
C THR A 12 -11.06 8.57 1.65
N PRO A 13 -11.84 9.25 0.79
CA PRO A 13 -13.29 9.27 0.92
C PRO A 13 -13.95 7.95 0.52
N GLN A 14 -13.28 7.18 -0.35
CA GLN A 14 -13.79 5.88 -0.77
C GLN A 14 -13.36 4.79 0.20
N ARG A 15 -14.19 3.75 0.32
CA ARG A 15 -13.85 2.56 1.11
C ARG A 15 -12.69 1.80 0.46
N VAL A 16 -12.70 1.65 -0.84
CA VAL A 16 -11.64 0.97 -1.58
C VAL A 16 -11.05 1.95 -2.60
N ALA A 17 -9.74 2.10 -2.55
CA ALA A 17 -9.01 2.97 -3.48
C ALA A 17 -7.61 2.43 -3.72
N PHE A 18 -7.09 2.64 -4.93
CA PHE A 18 -5.71 2.33 -5.29
C PHE A 18 -5.05 3.63 -5.74
N ILE A 19 -4.04 4.07 -5.00
CA ILE A 19 -3.39 5.36 -5.24
C ILE A 19 -1.94 5.11 -5.64
N ASN A 20 -1.55 5.56 -6.83
CA ASN A 20 -0.16 5.48 -7.27
C ASN A 20 0.67 6.46 -6.44
N ILE A 21 1.61 5.94 -5.65
CA ILE A 21 2.49 6.74 -4.80
C ILE A 21 3.94 6.74 -5.29
N THR A 22 4.17 6.22 -6.48
CA THR A 22 5.52 6.18 -7.07
C THR A 22 6.20 7.55 -7.06
N PRO A 23 5.52 8.66 -7.45
CA PRO A 23 6.17 9.97 -7.43
C PRO A 23 6.63 10.40 -6.03
N GLN A 24 5.86 10.11 -4.99
CA GLN A 24 6.24 10.44 -3.62
C GLN A 24 7.43 9.62 -3.15
N VAL A 25 7.48 8.35 -3.53
CA VAL A 25 8.62 7.48 -3.18
C VAL A 25 9.88 7.91 -3.93
N GLU A 26 9.76 8.24 -5.21
CA GLU A 26 10.88 8.77 -5.99
C GLU A 26 11.44 10.06 -5.38
N GLU A 27 10.57 10.94 -4.92
CA GLU A 27 10.97 12.15 -4.23
C GLU A 27 11.75 11.84 -2.94
N ALA A 28 11.28 10.88 -2.16
CA ALA A 28 11.96 10.44 -0.94
C ALA A 28 13.37 9.88 -1.26
N VAL A 29 13.49 9.09 -2.32
CA VAL A 29 14.79 8.57 -2.76
C VAL A 29 15.74 9.72 -3.09
N ARG A 30 15.27 10.72 -3.83
CA ARG A 30 16.08 11.89 -4.18
C ARG A 30 16.53 12.64 -2.93
N LYS A 31 15.61 12.86 -1.98
CA LYS A 31 15.93 13.56 -0.72
C LYS A 31 16.91 12.78 0.15
N SER A 32 16.87 11.45 0.08
CA SER A 32 17.76 10.60 0.88
C SER A 32 19.23 10.74 0.49
N GLY A 33 19.49 11.07 -0.77
CA GLY A 33 20.84 11.11 -1.32
C GLY A 33 21.48 9.73 -1.49
N VAL A 34 20.74 8.65 -1.27
CA VAL A 34 21.23 7.29 -1.43
C VAL A 34 21.33 6.95 -2.91
N ARG A 35 22.50 6.44 -3.31
CA ARG A 35 22.75 6.02 -4.68
C ARG A 35 22.64 4.51 -4.85
N GLU A 36 23.05 3.76 -3.84
CA GLU A 36 22.98 2.30 -3.84
C GLU A 36 22.38 1.85 -2.50
N GLY A 37 21.25 1.18 -2.53
CA GLY A 37 20.60 0.78 -1.31
C GLY A 37 19.24 0.15 -1.51
N LEU A 38 18.42 0.21 -0.47
CA LEU A 38 17.09 -0.36 -0.44
C LEU A 38 16.07 0.67 0.02
N CYS A 39 14.90 0.63 -0.59
CA CYS A 39 13.75 1.45 -0.21
C CYS A 39 12.62 0.53 0.25
N LEU A 40 12.28 0.62 1.53
CA LEU A 40 11.12 -0.05 2.10
C LEU A 40 9.95 0.91 2.07
N VAL A 41 8.80 0.45 1.60
CA VAL A 41 7.55 1.21 1.65
C VAL A 41 6.48 0.32 2.26
N ASN A 42 5.94 0.72 3.42
CA ASN A 42 4.96 -0.14 4.07
C ASN A 42 3.75 0.63 4.61
N ALA A 43 2.58 -0.01 4.50
CA ALA A 43 1.36 0.47 5.12
C ALA A 43 1.42 0.22 6.63
N MET A 44 1.07 1.23 7.41
CA MET A 44 1.13 1.17 8.87
C MET A 44 -0.24 0.93 9.49
N HIS A 45 -1.20 0.51 8.71
CA HIS A 45 -2.55 0.22 9.19
C HIS A 45 -3.00 -1.15 8.70
N ILE A 46 -3.69 -1.86 9.57
CA ILE A 46 -4.09 -3.27 9.33
C ILE A 46 -5.19 -3.45 8.30
N THR A 47 -5.75 -2.37 7.76
CA THR A 47 -6.75 -2.40 6.68
C THR A 47 -6.27 -1.70 5.41
N ALA A 48 -4.98 -1.45 5.32
CA ALA A 48 -4.35 -0.83 4.14
C ALA A 48 -3.16 -1.66 3.67
N SER A 49 -2.71 -1.40 2.46
CA SER A 49 -1.68 -2.19 1.78
C SER A 49 -0.74 -1.29 1.00
N VAL A 50 0.47 -1.77 0.75
CA VAL A 50 1.36 -1.24 -0.28
C VAL A 50 1.74 -2.41 -1.19
N PHE A 51 1.59 -2.22 -2.50
CA PHE A 51 1.89 -3.26 -3.48
C PHE A 51 2.44 -2.64 -4.76
N ILE A 52 3.03 -3.47 -5.60
CA ILE A 52 3.60 -3.04 -6.88
C ILE A 52 2.91 -3.81 -8.00
N ASN A 53 2.42 -3.08 -8.99
CA ASN A 53 1.93 -3.64 -10.24
C ASN A 53 1.75 -2.52 -11.26
N ASP A 54 1.17 -2.84 -12.40
CA ASP A 54 0.92 -1.90 -13.48
C ASP A 54 -0.16 -0.87 -13.08
N ASP A 55 0.00 0.35 -13.53
CA ASP A 55 -0.99 1.41 -13.36
C ASP A 55 -1.90 1.43 -14.59
N GLU A 56 -2.89 0.56 -14.59
CA GLU A 56 -3.83 0.42 -15.71
C GLU A 56 -5.25 0.26 -15.15
N GLU A 57 -6.17 1.04 -15.66
CA GLU A 57 -7.51 1.19 -15.10
C GLU A 57 -8.31 -0.12 -15.10
N GLY A 58 -8.22 -0.90 -16.18
CA GLY A 58 -8.89 -2.20 -16.27
C GLY A 58 -8.38 -3.19 -15.24
N LEU A 59 -7.06 -3.19 -14.98
CA LEU A 59 -6.45 -4.04 -13.97
C LEU A 59 -6.93 -3.64 -12.57
N HIS A 60 -7.04 -2.34 -12.29
CA HIS A 60 -7.55 -1.87 -11.00
C HIS A 60 -9.00 -2.31 -10.79
N GLU A 61 -9.80 -2.28 -11.83
CA GLU A 61 -11.19 -2.77 -11.76
C GLU A 61 -11.23 -4.28 -11.52
N ASP A 62 -10.32 -5.02 -12.15
CA ASP A 62 -10.19 -6.46 -11.91
C ASP A 62 -9.79 -6.75 -10.46
N TYR A 63 -8.89 -5.95 -9.85
CA TYR A 63 -8.57 -6.07 -8.42
C TYR A 63 -9.82 -5.90 -7.56
N ARG A 64 -10.64 -4.86 -7.84
CA ARG A 64 -11.84 -4.61 -7.06
C ARG A 64 -12.78 -5.80 -7.08
N ARG A 65 -13.02 -6.35 -8.26
CA ARG A 65 -13.88 -7.52 -8.43
C ARG A 65 -13.32 -8.75 -7.74
N TRP A 66 -12.06 -9.02 -7.96
CA TRP A 66 -11.38 -10.18 -7.39
C TRP A 66 -11.39 -10.14 -5.87
N LEU A 67 -11.07 -8.99 -5.29
CA LEU A 67 -11.07 -8.83 -3.83
C LEU A 67 -12.47 -8.97 -3.24
N GLU A 68 -13.49 -8.46 -3.92
CA GLU A 68 -14.88 -8.64 -3.47
C GLU A 68 -15.36 -10.08 -3.58
N GLN A 69 -14.85 -10.85 -4.54
CA GLN A 69 -15.14 -12.28 -4.63
C GLN A 69 -14.49 -13.07 -3.49
N LEU A 70 -13.25 -12.71 -3.15
CA LEU A 70 -12.50 -13.41 -2.11
C LEU A 70 -12.98 -13.04 -0.70
N ALA A 71 -13.24 -11.77 -0.46
CA ALA A 71 -13.61 -11.24 0.84
C ALA A 71 -14.64 -10.13 0.65
N PRO A 72 -15.90 -10.47 0.35
CA PRO A 72 -16.93 -9.46 0.11
C PRO A 72 -17.19 -8.62 1.36
N PHE A 73 -17.51 -7.36 1.15
CA PHE A 73 -17.92 -6.50 2.24
C PHE A 73 -19.23 -7.02 2.84
N ASP A 74 -19.19 -7.29 4.12
CA ASP A 74 -20.35 -7.74 4.88
C ASP A 74 -20.16 -7.27 6.32
N PRO A 75 -20.95 -6.28 6.80
CA PRO A 75 -20.77 -5.74 8.15
C PRO A 75 -21.31 -6.65 9.23
N SER A 76 -21.99 -7.75 8.86
CA SER A 76 -22.64 -8.62 9.84
C SER A 76 -21.64 -9.53 10.56
N PRO A 77 -21.95 -9.90 11.82
CA PRO A 77 -21.13 -10.87 12.54
C PRO A 77 -21.40 -12.32 12.12
N GLN A 78 -22.41 -12.57 11.29
CA GLN A 78 -22.73 -13.92 10.83
C GLN A 78 -21.68 -14.43 9.81
N ARG A 79 -21.24 -13.55 8.90
CA ARG A 79 -20.24 -13.93 7.92
C ARG A 79 -18.83 -13.93 8.48
N TYR A 80 -18.47 -12.89 9.24
CA TYR A 80 -17.11 -12.72 9.75
C TYR A 80 -17.10 -12.64 11.28
N GLN A 81 -16.31 -13.51 11.88
CA GLN A 81 -16.19 -13.54 13.34
C GLN A 81 -15.58 -12.26 13.90
N HIS A 82 -14.67 -11.61 13.15
CA HIS A 82 -14.08 -10.35 13.57
C HIS A 82 -15.15 -9.26 13.86
N ASN A 83 -16.23 -9.28 13.10
CA ASN A 83 -17.30 -8.28 13.26
C ASN A 83 -18.08 -8.45 14.56
N ARG A 84 -17.88 -9.53 15.29
CA ARG A 84 -18.46 -9.74 16.64
C ARG A 84 -17.85 -8.77 17.67
N THR A 85 -16.72 -8.13 17.36
CA THR A 85 -16.10 -7.12 18.23
C THR A 85 -16.79 -5.77 18.18
N GLY A 86 -17.83 -5.61 17.34
CA GLY A 86 -18.48 -4.34 17.08
C GLY A 86 -17.96 -3.65 15.84
N GLU A 87 -16.95 -4.22 15.16
CA GLU A 87 -16.43 -3.70 13.90
C GLU A 87 -17.24 -4.22 12.71
N ASP A 88 -17.02 -3.61 11.55
CA ASP A 88 -17.73 -3.97 10.32
C ASP A 88 -16.77 -4.19 9.14
N ASN A 89 -15.49 -4.37 9.42
CA ASN A 89 -14.41 -4.24 8.43
C ASN A 89 -13.53 -5.48 8.32
N ALA A 90 -14.06 -6.66 8.66
CA ALA A 90 -13.28 -7.91 8.54
C ALA A 90 -12.76 -8.12 7.12
N ASP A 91 -13.55 -7.79 6.10
CA ASP A 91 -13.16 -7.90 4.72
C ASP A 91 -11.92 -7.06 4.39
N ALA A 92 -11.81 -5.87 5.00
CA ALA A 92 -10.67 -4.99 4.79
C ALA A 92 -9.37 -5.59 5.33
N HIS A 93 -9.44 -6.27 6.48
CA HIS A 93 -8.28 -7.00 7.02
C HIS A 93 -7.85 -8.14 6.10
N LEU A 94 -8.81 -8.85 5.52
CA LEU A 94 -8.51 -9.97 4.63
C LEU A 94 -7.93 -9.47 3.30
N LYS A 95 -8.46 -8.38 2.75
CA LYS A 95 -7.93 -7.75 1.54
C LYS A 95 -6.49 -7.29 1.77
N ARG A 96 -6.22 -6.62 2.90
CA ARG A 96 -4.87 -6.22 3.29
C ARG A 96 -3.95 -7.44 3.40
N GLN A 97 -4.43 -8.52 3.98
CA GLN A 97 -3.62 -9.73 4.17
C GLN A 97 -3.16 -10.31 2.83
N ILE A 98 -4.04 -10.29 1.84
CA ILE A 98 -3.72 -10.82 0.51
C ILE A 98 -2.86 -9.87 -0.30
N MET A 99 -3.14 -8.57 -0.24
CA MET A 99 -2.41 -7.57 -1.04
C MET A 99 -1.05 -7.23 -0.45
N GLY A 100 -0.86 -7.47 0.84
CA GLY A 100 0.43 -7.32 1.48
C GLY A 100 0.62 -6.01 2.24
N ARG A 101 1.61 -6.01 3.14
CA ARG A 101 1.94 -4.88 4.00
C ARG A 101 2.95 -3.94 3.36
N GLU A 102 3.98 -4.48 2.69
CA GLU A 102 5.13 -3.70 2.25
C GLU A 102 5.72 -4.21 0.94
N VAL A 103 6.51 -3.33 0.35
CA VAL A 103 7.38 -3.66 -0.76
C VAL A 103 8.79 -3.18 -0.44
N VAL A 104 9.78 -3.83 -1.03
CA VAL A 104 11.17 -3.38 -1.00
C VAL A 104 11.64 -3.25 -2.45
N VAL A 105 12.20 -2.08 -2.77
CA VAL A 105 12.71 -1.80 -4.10
C VAL A 105 14.18 -1.43 -3.97
N ALA A 106 15.02 -2.01 -4.83
CA ALA A 106 16.43 -1.64 -4.88
C ALA A 106 16.58 -0.20 -5.38
N ILE A 107 17.57 0.49 -4.86
CA ILE A 107 18.01 1.79 -5.39
C ILE A 107 19.34 1.55 -6.11
N THR A 108 19.38 1.88 -7.38
CA THR A 108 20.54 1.72 -8.23
C THR A 108 20.82 3.06 -8.92
N GLU A 109 22.04 3.55 -8.80
CA GLU A 109 22.44 4.85 -9.40
C GLU A 109 21.50 6.00 -9.00
N GLY A 110 21.00 5.97 -7.77
CA GLY A 110 20.14 7.02 -7.24
C GLY A 110 18.67 6.93 -7.64
N ARG A 111 18.25 5.83 -8.22
CA ARG A 111 16.87 5.64 -8.70
C ARG A 111 16.28 4.33 -8.24
N LEU A 112 14.96 4.30 -8.10
CA LEU A 112 14.24 3.04 -7.90
C LEU A 112 14.47 2.13 -9.12
N ASP A 113 14.93 0.92 -8.86
CA ASP A 113 15.29 -0.04 -9.91
C ASP A 113 14.09 -0.92 -10.24
N PHE A 114 13.26 -0.43 -11.15
CA PHE A 114 11.99 -1.03 -11.55
C PHE A 114 12.07 -1.76 -12.87
N GLY A 115 11.25 -2.78 -13.02
CA GLY A 115 10.81 -3.23 -14.34
C GLY A 115 9.93 -2.16 -15.01
N PRO A 116 9.74 -2.21 -16.33
CA PRO A 116 9.15 -1.08 -17.07
C PRO A 116 7.71 -0.72 -16.68
N TRP A 117 6.96 -1.65 -16.09
CA TRP A 117 5.55 -1.42 -15.75
C TRP A 117 5.28 -1.42 -14.25
N GLU A 118 6.33 -1.50 -13.44
CA GLU A 118 6.18 -1.51 -11.99
C GLU A 118 5.91 -0.12 -11.44
N GLN A 119 4.80 0.02 -10.70
CA GLN A 119 4.44 1.23 -9.99
C GLN A 119 4.05 0.85 -8.56
N ILE A 120 4.34 1.73 -7.62
CA ILE A 120 4.02 1.52 -6.21
C ILE A 120 2.64 2.10 -5.90
N PHE A 121 1.79 1.30 -5.27
CA PHE A 121 0.44 1.69 -4.91
C PHE A 121 0.20 1.61 -3.42
N TYR A 122 -0.57 2.57 -2.92
CA TYR A 122 -1.25 2.48 -1.64
C TYR A 122 -2.65 1.93 -1.88
N GLY A 123 -3.00 0.85 -1.19
CA GLY A 123 -4.33 0.26 -1.25
C GLY A 123 -5.12 0.57 0.01
N GLU A 124 -6.29 1.16 -0.14
CA GLU A 124 -7.23 1.43 0.94
C GLU A 124 -8.40 0.45 0.87
N PHE A 125 -8.75 -0.19 2.00
CA PHE A 125 -9.82 -1.18 2.00
C PHE A 125 -10.93 -0.89 3.00
N ASP A 126 -10.78 0.15 3.84
CA ASP A 126 -11.77 0.50 4.86
C ASP A 126 -12.22 1.97 4.79
N GLY A 127 -11.33 2.87 4.39
CA GLY A 127 -11.60 4.30 4.40
C GLY A 127 -11.66 4.85 5.82
N ARG A 128 -12.46 5.88 6.02
CA ARG A 128 -12.93 6.44 7.29
C ARG A 128 -11.90 7.13 8.18
N ARG A 129 -10.65 6.72 8.20
CA ARG A 129 -9.65 7.28 9.12
C ARG A 129 -8.34 7.54 8.41
N PRO A 130 -7.56 8.51 8.89
CA PRO A 130 -6.21 8.74 8.32
C PRO A 130 -5.31 7.54 8.60
N LYS A 131 -4.51 7.19 7.60
CA LYS A 131 -3.57 6.07 7.69
C LYS A 131 -2.23 6.50 7.13
N ARG A 132 -1.15 5.97 7.71
CA ARG A 132 0.19 6.35 7.29
C ARG A 132 0.87 5.26 6.49
N VAL A 133 1.76 5.70 5.63
CA VAL A 133 2.71 4.85 4.91
C VAL A 133 4.11 5.30 5.32
N LEU A 134 4.93 4.36 5.72
CA LEU A 134 6.34 4.60 6.04
C LEU A 134 7.19 4.35 4.80
N ILE A 135 8.06 5.30 4.50
CA ILE A 135 9.12 5.12 3.52
C ILE A 135 10.44 5.12 4.30
N LYS A 136 11.19 4.05 4.22
CA LYS A 136 12.49 3.91 4.89
C LYS A 136 13.54 3.55 3.86
N ILE A 137 14.57 4.37 3.78
CA ILE A 137 15.64 4.22 2.79
C ILE A 137 16.95 4.06 3.54
N ILE A 138 17.73 3.04 3.18
CA ILE A 138 19.07 2.82 3.70
C ILE A 138 20.03 2.51 2.56
N GLY A 139 21.26 2.97 2.68
CA GLY A 139 22.29 2.69 1.67
C GLY A 139 23.44 3.67 1.72
N GLU A 140 24.19 3.68 0.65
CA GLU A 140 25.34 4.55 0.47
C GLU A 140 25.06 5.70 -0.48
#